data_0f43755a3181e35ccd6c1f1c16f8399d
#
_entry.id   0f43755a3181e35ccd6c1f1c16f8399d
#
_cell.length_a   1.000
_cell.length_b   1.000
_cell.length_c   1.000
_cell.angle_alpha   90.00
_cell.angle_beta   90.00
_cell.angle_gamma   90.00
#
_symmetry.space_group_name_H-M   'P 1'
#
loop_
_entity.id
_entity.type
_entity.pdbx_description
1 polymer ?
#
loop_
_entity_poly.entity_id
_entity_poly.type
_entity_poly.pdbx_seq_one_letter_code
_entity_poly.pdbx_strand_id
1 'polypeptide(L)'
;MTRYLLSHYVSVCQRFNFAMAQSDYTECGAFQSAQRNQSWYAQWKRSNPESPLNLYKDGTVVQATVTSVTFLKEADREPGLAQVRYLRRTQSGDAAEQVSHWIASIRYQYVQPSQDARQRTLNPLGFRVVDFHAEQEAGQ
;
A
#
# COMPACT_ATOMS: atom_id res chain seq x y z
N MET A 1 14.47 10.35 -0.95
CA MET A 1 14.29 8.98 -1.44
C MET A 1 13.25 8.21 -0.63
N THR A 2 13.41 8.13 0.69
CA THR A 2 12.48 7.38 1.54
C THR A 2 11.06 7.95 1.46
N ARG A 3 10.90 9.26 1.41
CA ARG A 3 9.59 9.91 1.24
C ARG A 3 8.90 9.42 -0.04
N TYR A 4 9.64 9.36 -1.14
CA TYR A 4 9.11 8.87 -2.40
C TYR A 4 8.67 7.40 -2.28
N LEU A 5 9.51 6.56 -1.66
CA LEU A 5 9.21 5.14 -1.52
C LEU A 5 7.98 4.89 -0.66
N LEU A 6 7.83 5.63 0.44
CA LEU A 6 6.65 5.55 1.29
C LEU A 6 5.40 5.98 0.53
N SER A 7 5.48 7.09 -0.22
CA SER A 7 4.35 7.59 -1.01
C SER A 7 3.98 6.59 -2.10
N HIS A 8 4.96 6.05 -2.79
CA HIS A 8 4.73 5.06 -3.84
C HIS A 8 4.09 3.79 -3.28
N TYR A 9 4.62 3.30 -2.15
CA TYR A 9 4.08 2.12 -1.48
C TYR A 9 2.60 2.29 -1.16
N VAL A 10 2.24 3.39 -0.50
CA VAL A 10 0.83 3.63 -0.14
C VAL A 10 -0.03 3.73 -1.39
N SER A 11 0.43 4.44 -2.40
CA SER A 11 -0.35 4.62 -3.64
C SER A 11 -0.63 3.28 -4.32
N VAL A 12 0.39 2.43 -4.45
CA VAL A 12 0.25 1.13 -5.13
C VAL A 12 -0.62 0.18 -4.32
N CYS A 13 -0.42 0.14 -2.99
CA CYS A 13 -1.08 -0.85 -2.13
C CYS A 13 -2.53 -0.49 -1.83
N GLN A 14 -2.89 0.79 -1.90
CA GLN A 14 -4.22 1.25 -1.51
C GLN A 14 -5.14 1.57 -2.68
N ARG A 15 -4.63 1.53 -3.90
CA ARG A 15 -5.46 1.75 -5.09
C ARG A 15 -6.01 0.43 -5.61
N PHE A 16 -7.08 0.51 -6.39
CA PHE A 16 -7.62 -0.65 -7.09
C PHE A 16 -8.14 -0.25 -8.46
N ASN A 17 -7.67 -0.95 -9.47
CA ASN A 17 -8.19 -0.95 -10.83
C ASN A 17 -8.07 -2.39 -11.31
N PHE A 18 -9.17 -2.99 -11.74
CA PHE A 18 -9.18 -4.42 -12.08
C PHE A 18 -8.11 -4.76 -13.13
N ALA A 19 -7.92 -3.88 -14.11
CA ALA A 19 -6.93 -4.13 -15.17
C ALA A 19 -5.49 -4.15 -14.64
N MET A 20 -5.21 -3.44 -13.54
CA MET A 20 -3.88 -3.31 -12.95
C MET A 20 -3.73 -4.13 -11.67
N ALA A 21 -4.78 -4.82 -11.24
CA ALA A 21 -4.82 -5.41 -9.90
C ALA A 21 -3.69 -6.41 -9.65
N GLN A 22 -3.42 -7.29 -10.60
CA GLN A 22 -2.35 -8.28 -10.43
C GLN A 22 -0.98 -7.63 -10.37
N SER A 23 -0.73 -6.67 -11.23
CA SER A 23 0.53 -5.92 -11.26
C SER A 23 0.73 -5.16 -9.95
N ASP A 24 -0.31 -4.48 -9.46
CA ASP A 24 -0.25 -3.74 -8.20
C ASP A 24 -0.05 -4.67 -7.00
N TYR A 25 -0.72 -5.81 -7.00
CA TYR A 25 -0.56 -6.82 -5.96
C TYR A 25 0.90 -7.28 -5.87
N THR A 26 1.49 -7.59 -7.01
CA THR A 26 2.88 -8.05 -7.07
C THR A 26 3.85 -6.96 -6.65
N GLU A 27 3.64 -5.75 -7.12
CA GLU A 27 4.53 -4.63 -6.77
C GLU A 27 4.44 -4.29 -5.30
N CYS A 28 3.23 -4.23 -4.73
CA CYS A 28 3.06 -3.99 -3.30
C CYS A 28 3.80 -5.05 -2.49
N GLY A 29 3.65 -6.31 -2.86
CA GLY A 29 4.32 -7.41 -2.15
C GLY A 29 5.84 -7.32 -2.20
N ALA A 30 6.41 -6.75 -3.26
CA ALA A 30 7.85 -6.60 -3.39
C ALA A 30 8.45 -5.65 -2.33
N PHE A 31 7.62 -4.77 -1.73
CA PHE A 31 8.05 -3.84 -0.70
C PHE A 31 7.76 -4.33 0.72
N GLN A 32 7.18 -5.51 0.89
CA GLN A 32 6.70 -5.97 2.19
C GLN A 32 7.54 -7.12 2.73
N SER A 33 7.62 -7.20 4.06
CA SER A 33 8.22 -8.35 4.73
C SER A 33 7.41 -9.62 4.46
N ALA A 34 8.01 -10.78 4.71
CA ALA A 34 7.32 -12.05 4.51
C ALA A 34 6.04 -12.13 5.36
N GLN A 35 6.10 -11.63 6.60
CA GLN A 35 4.94 -11.64 7.49
C GLN A 35 3.82 -10.74 6.93
N ARG A 36 4.18 -9.56 6.45
CA ARG A 36 3.20 -8.66 5.83
C ARG A 36 2.59 -9.28 4.57
N ASN A 37 3.38 -10.02 3.81
CA ASN A 37 2.87 -10.68 2.61
C ASN A 37 1.88 -11.79 2.93
N GLN A 38 2.01 -12.46 4.06
CA GLN A 38 0.99 -13.42 4.50
C GLN A 38 -0.35 -12.73 4.72
N SER A 39 -0.34 -11.57 5.41
CA SER A 39 -1.54 -10.78 5.61
C SER A 39 -2.09 -10.24 4.29
N TRP A 40 -1.21 -9.79 3.41
CA TRP A 40 -1.56 -9.27 2.09
C TRP A 40 -2.27 -10.33 1.25
N TYR A 41 -1.72 -11.54 1.22
CA TYR A 41 -2.35 -12.66 0.52
C TYR A 41 -3.73 -12.96 1.11
N ALA A 42 -3.84 -13.01 2.45
CA ALA A 42 -5.11 -13.31 3.10
C ALA A 42 -6.19 -12.25 2.77
N GLN A 43 -5.79 -10.99 2.67
CA GLN A 43 -6.72 -9.91 2.31
C GLN A 43 -7.23 -10.03 0.88
N TRP A 44 -6.39 -10.50 -0.04
CA TRP A 44 -6.71 -10.50 -1.47
C TRP A 44 -7.31 -11.80 -1.99
N LYS A 45 -7.17 -12.92 -1.26
CA LYS A 45 -7.66 -14.20 -1.77
C LYS A 45 -9.18 -14.16 -1.96
N ARG A 46 -9.65 -14.82 -3.01
CA ARG A 46 -11.07 -14.75 -3.39
C ARG A 46 -12.02 -15.36 -2.37
N SER A 47 -11.53 -16.24 -1.48
CA SER A 47 -12.33 -16.79 -0.40
C SER A 47 -12.63 -15.76 0.70
N ASN A 48 -11.92 -14.63 0.73
CA ASN A 48 -12.20 -13.55 1.65
C ASN A 48 -13.29 -12.64 1.05
N PRO A 49 -14.50 -12.55 1.66
CA PRO A 49 -15.56 -11.70 1.12
C PRO A 49 -15.16 -10.23 1.01
N GLU A 50 -14.22 -9.77 1.83
CA GLU A 50 -13.77 -8.38 1.84
C GLU A 50 -12.56 -8.15 0.93
N SER A 51 -12.14 -9.16 0.15
CA SER A 51 -11.07 -8.96 -0.82
C SER A 51 -11.46 -7.88 -1.82
N PRO A 52 -10.51 -7.00 -2.23
CA PRO A 52 -10.80 -6.02 -3.29
C PRO A 52 -11.30 -6.68 -4.57
N LEU A 53 -10.88 -7.92 -4.86
CA LEU A 53 -11.36 -8.66 -6.02
C LEU A 53 -12.86 -8.95 -5.95
N ASN A 54 -13.42 -9.04 -4.74
CA ASN A 54 -14.85 -9.26 -4.54
C ASN A 54 -15.60 -7.95 -4.36
N LEU A 55 -15.02 -7.01 -3.60
CA LEU A 55 -15.67 -5.72 -3.32
C LEU A 55 -15.82 -4.86 -4.56
N TYR A 56 -14.84 -4.90 -5.46
CA TYR A 56 -14.75 -3.99 -6.60
C TYR A 56 -14.91 -4.70 -7.94
N LYS A 57 -15.55 -5.86 -7.95
CA LYS A 57 -15.72 -6.65 -9.18
C LYS A 57 -16.68 -6.03 -10.19
N ASP A 58 -17.38 -4.98 -9.80
CA ASP A 58 -18.37 -4.28 -10.62
C ASP A 58 -17.77 -3.13 -11.44
N GLY A 59 -16.45 -3.05 -11.53
CA GLY A 59 -15.79 -1.97 -12.25
C GLY A 59 -15.45 -0.76 -11.40
N THR A 60 -15.63 -0.86 -10.08
CA THR A 60 -15.24 0.21 -9.18
C THR A 60 -13.73 0.45 -9.25
N VAL A 61 -13.33 1.73 -9.30
CA VAL A 61 -11.94 2.14 -9.30
C VAL A 61 -11.66 2.93 -8.04
N VAL A 62 -10.56 2.60 -7.36
CA VAL A 62 -10.08 3.31 -6.18
C VAL A 62 -8.74 3.92 -6.51
N GLN A 63 -8.60 5.24 -6.31
CA GLN A 63 -7.33 5.94 -6.40
C GLN A 63 -6.87 6.31 -5.00
N ALA A 64 -5.57 6.28 -4.77
CA ALA A 64 -4.97 6.68 -3.51
C ALA A 64 -3.95 7.77 -3.78
N THR A 65 -4.12 8.91 -3.11
CA THR A 65 -3.24 10.07 -3.28
C THR A 65 -2.65 10.45 -1.93
N VAL A 66 -1.33 10.39 -1.83
CA VAL A 66 -0.63 10.78 -0.60
C VAL A 66 -0.59 12.30 -0.50
N THR A 67 -0.98 12.82 0.65
CA THR A 67 -1.02 14.26 0.90
C THR A 67 0.12 14.73 1.80
N SER A 68 0.63 13.87 2.70
CA SER A 68 1.79 14.23 3.52
C SER A 68 2.49 13.00 4.05
N VAL A 69 3.79 13.15 4.30
CA VAL A 69 4.63 12.13 4.95
C VAL A 69 5.36 12.80 6.10
N THR A 70 5.21 12.27 7.30
CA THR A 70 5.89 12.76 8.50
C THR A 70 6.77 11.67 9.06
N PHE A 71 8.06 11.94 9.18
CA PHE A 71 9.00 10.99 9.76
C PHE A 71 9.02 11.17 11.28
N LEU A 72 8.72 10.09 12.01
CA LEU A 72 8.77 10.06 13.46
C LEU A 72 10.08 9.46 13.96
N LYS A 73 10.66 8.54 13.20
CA LYS A 73 11.93 7.91 13.48
C LYS A 73 12.55 7.44 12.18
N GLU A 74 13.79 7.80 11.92
CA GLU A 74 14.48 7.32 10.74
C GLU A 74 14.97 5.88 10.94
N ALA A 75 15.01 5.12 9.84
CA ALA A 75 15.54 3.77 9.87
C ALA A 75 17.05 3.79 10.08
N ASP A 76 17.52 2.94 10.97
CA ASP A 76 18.94 2.76 11.27
C ASP A 76 19.12 1.28 11.59
N ARG A 77 19.62 0.93 12.76
CA ARG A 77 19.69 -0.46 13.23
C ARG A 77 18.30 -1.03 13.51
N GLU A 78 17.39 -0.15 13.87
CA GLU A 78 15.98 -0.49 14.09
C GLU A 78 15.14 0.07 12.96
N PRO A 79 13.96 -0.49 12.72
CA PRO A 79 13.04 0.07 11.72
C PRO A 79 12.69 1.53 12.00
N GLY A 80 12.57 2.30 10.95
CA GLY A 80 12.03 3.64 11.03
C GLY A 80 10.51 3.62 11.21
N LEU A 81 9.96 4.79 11.52
CA LEU A 81 8.52 4.98 11.69
C LEU A 81 8.11 6.26 10.99
N ALA A 82 7.09 6.17 10.14
CA ALA A 82 6.54 7.31 9.46
C ALA A 82 5.03 7.28 9.52
N GLN A 83 4.43 8.48 9.47
CA GLN A 83 3.00 8.63 9.27
C GLN A 83 2.76 9.18 7.87
N VAL A 84 1.87 8.53 7.15
CA VAL A 84 1.52 8.93 5.78
C VAL A 84 0.03 9.22 5.75
N ARG A 85 -0.32 10.47 5.41
CA ARG A 85 -1.71 10.82 5.18
C ARG A 85 -2.02 10.69 3.71
N TYR A 86 -3.17 10.10 3.42
CA TYR A 86 -3.61 9.92 2.04
C TYR A 86 -5.12 9.96 1.97
N LEU A 87 -5.61 10.24 0.78
CA LEU A 87 -7.05 10.13 0.53
C LEU A 87 -7.30 9.03 -0.48
N ARG A 88 -8.48 8.42 -0.38
CA ARG A 88 -8.96 7.45 -1.34
C ARG A 88 -10.17 8.01 -2.04
N ARG A 89 -10.14 7.96 -3.37
CA ARG A 89 -11.27 8.35 -4.21
C ARG A 89 -11.83 7.09 -4.83
N THR A 90 -13.11 6.82 -4.57
CA THR A 90 -13.78 5.61 -5.05
C THR A 90 -14.86 6.01 -6.03
N GLN A 91 -14.78 5.49 -7.25
CA GLN A 91 -15.75 5.74 -8.32
C GLN A 91 -16.38 4.43 -8.75
N SER A 92 -17.69 4.33 -8.61
CA SER A 92 -18.49 3.14 -9.00
C SER A 92 -19.44 3.53 -10.10
N GLY A 93 -19.08 3.26 -11.37
CA GLY A 93 -19.92 3.58 -12.52
C GLY A 93 -20.26 5.07 -12.57
N ASP A 94 -21.56 5.38 -12.66
CA ASP A 94 -22.06 6.75 -12.73
C ASP A 94 -22.37 7.35 -11.35
N ALA A 95 -22.12 6.62 -10.28
CA ALA A 95 -22.35 7.13 -8.93
C ALA A 95 -21.39 8.27 -8.62
N ALA A 96 -21.77 9.12 -7.68
CA ALA A 96 -20.91 10.21 -7.24
C ALA A 96 -19.63 9.65 -6.62
N GLU A 97 -18.49 10.30 -6.91
CA GLU A 97 -17.20 9.93 -6.34
C GLU A 97 -17.24 10.08 -4.83
N GLN A 98 -16.74 9.07 -4.13
CA GLN A 98 -16.61 9.11 -2.68
C GLN A 98 -15.15 9.32 -2.31
N VAL A 99 -14.91 10.23 -1.38
CA VAL A 99 -13.56 10.55 -0.90
C VAL A 99 -13.50 10.25 0.59
N SER A 100 -12.47 9.52 0.99
CA SER A 100 -12.18 9.27 2.40
C SER A 100 -10.73 9.64 2.70
N HIS A 101 -10.49 10.09 3.93
CA HIS A 101 -9.18 10.53 4.39
C HIS A 101 -8.62 9.53 5.38
N TRP A 102 -7.34 9.19 5.22
CA TRP A 102 -6.70 8.12 5.97
C TRP A 102 -5.35 8.56 6.50
N ILE A 103 -4.94 7.95 7.60
CA ILE A 103 -3.60 8.09 8.14
C ILE A 103 -3.03 6.69 8.38
N ALA A 104 -1.85 6.43 7.86
CA ALA A 104 -1.15 5.16 8.04
C ALA A 104 0.10 5.36 8.86
N SER A 105 0.32 4.45 9.81
CA SER A 105 1.58 4.35 10.54
C SER A 105 2.37 3.20 9.92
N ILE A 106 3.58 3.47 9.47
CA ILE A 106 4.37 2.52 8.70
C ILE A 106 5.73 2.36 9.35
N ARG A 107 6.06 1.11 9.71
CA ARG A 107 7.42 0.74 10.09
C ARG A 107 8.14 0.17 8.88
N TYR A 108 9.33 0.67 8.62
CA TYR A 108 10.08 0.30 7.43
C TYR A 108 11.55 0.14 7.75
N GLN A 109 12.25 -0.59 6.89
CA GLN A 109 13.69 -0.75 6.98
C GLN A 109 14.25 -0.96 5.58
N TYR A 110 15.57 -0.90 5.48
CA TYR A 110 16.26 -1.23 4.26
C TYR A 110 17.02 -2.53 4.49
N VAL A 111 16.87 -3.47 3.56
CA VAL A 111 17.51 -4.77 3.63
C VAL A 111 18.22 -5.04 2.31
N GLN A 112 18.96 -6.15 2.23
CA GLN A 112 19.56 -6.57 0.97
C GLN A 112 18.47 -6.76 -0.08
N PRO A 113 18.65 -6.20 -1.29
CA PRO A 113 17.69 -6.45 -2.36
C PRO A 113 17.55 -7.94 -2.65
N SER A 114 16.37 -8.33 -3.14
CA SER A 114 16.09 -9.72 -3.46
C SER A 114 17.04 -10.25 -4.51
N GLN A 115 17.40 -11.53 -4.40
CA GLN A 115 18.15 -12.23 -5.44
C GLN A 115 17.28 -12.57 -6.64
N ASP A 116 15.95 -12.57 -6.48
CA ASP A 116 15.02 -12.73 -7.58
C ASP A 116 15.06 -11.47 -8.45
N ALA A 117 15.39 -11.65 -9.74
CA ALA A 117 15.58 -10.52 -10.65
C ALA A 117 14.31 -9.68 -10.82
N ARG A 118 13.13 -10.30 -10.79
CA ARG A 118 11.87 -9.58 -10.94
C ARG A 118 11.60 -8.69 -9.73
N GLN A 119 11.77 -9.23 -8.53
CA GLN A 119 11.58 -8.45 -7.31
C GLN A 119 12.63 -7.36 -7.18
N ARG A 120 13.89 -7.66 -7.55
CA ARG A 120 14.97 -6.67 -7.49
C ARG A 120 14.70 -5.51 -8.45
N THR A 121 14.10 -5.78 -9.60
CA THR A 121 13.73 -4.73 -10.54
C THR A 121 12.66 -3.80 -9.95
N LEU A 122 11.67 -4.37 -9.23
CA LEU A 122 10.62 -3.59 -8.59
C LEU A 122 11.13 -2.84 -7.37
N ASN A 123 12.10 -3.40 -6.66
CA ASN A 123 12.59 -2.86 -5.39
C ASN A 123 14.12 -2.96 -5.31
N PRO A 124 14.83 -2.17 -6.11
CA PRO A 124 16.30 -2.29 -6.18
C PRO A 124 17.01 -1.81 -4.91
N LEU A 125 16.37 -1.00 -4.09
CA LEU A 125 17.00 -0.44 -2.89
C LEU A 125 16.74 -1.28 -1.63
N GLY A 126 15.94 -2.34 -1.73
CA GLY A 126 15.63 -3.18 -0.58
C GLY A 126 14.79 -2.47 0.48
N PHE A 127 13.96 -1.52 0.09
CA PHE A 127 13.00 -0.89 0.98
C PHE A 127 11.97 -1.92 1.41
N ARG A 128 11.73 -2.05 2.71
CA ARG A 128 10.83 -3.09 3.22
C ARG A 128 9.93 -2.56 4.31
N VAL A 129 8.63 -2.70 4.10
CA VAL A 129 7.62 -2.38 5.10
C VAL A 129 7.43 -3.60 5.99
N VAL A 130 7.64 -3.42 7.28
CA VAL A 130 7.51 -4.50 8.26
C VAL A 130 6.24 -4.41 9.08
N ASP A 131 5.60 -3.23 9.10
CA ASP A 131 4.33 -3.04 9.78
C ASP A 131 3.57 -1.91 9.13
N PHE A 132 2.25 -2.05 9.04
CA PHE A 132 1.37 -1.08 8.41
C PHE A 132 0.03 -1.08 9.16
N HIS A 133 -0.37 0.09 9.62
CA HIS A 133 -1.66 0.26 10.27
C HIS A 133 -2.29 1.55 9.77
N ALA A 134 -3.48 1.46 9.19
CA ALA A 134 -4.19 2.62 8.67
C ALA A 134 -5.53 2.79 9.38
N GLU A 135 -5.87 4.04 9.64
CA GLU A 135 -7.15 4.42 10.22
C GLU A 135 -7.77 5.52 9.38
N GLN A 136 -9.08 5.47 9.24
CA GLN A 136 -9.82 6.53 8.56
C GLN A 136 -9.95 7.72 9.50
N GLU A 137 -9.64 8.91 8.99
CA GLU A 137 -9.78 10.13 9.76
C GLU A 137 -11.23 10.57 9.76
N ALA A 138 -11.78 10.82 10.95
CA ALA A 138 -13.16 11.21 11.10
C ALA A 138 -13.37 12.68 10.75
N GLY A 139 -14.56 13.02 10.28
CA GLY A 139 -14.96 14.41 10.09
C GLY A 139 -14.37 15.09 8.85
N GLN A 140 -13.80 14.33 7.95
CA GLN A 140 -13.18 14.86 6.74
C GLN A 140 -14.04 14.64 5.51
#